data_234609810ef4c5ff41324f08a1150a96
#
_entry.id   234609810ef4c5ff41324f08a1150a96
#
_cell.length_a   1.000
_cell.length_b   1.000
_cell.length_c   1.000
_cell.angle_alpha   90.00
_cell.angle_beta   90.00
_cell.angle_gamma   90.00
#
_symmetry.space_group_name_H-M   'P 1'
#
loop_
_entity.id
_entity.type
_entity.pdbx_description
1 polymer ?
#
loop_
_entity_poly.entity_id
_entity_poly.type
_entity_poly.pdbx_seq_one_letter_code
_entity_poly.pdbx_strand_id
1 'polypeptide(L)'
;MRDRSKRSLVAAVVVILVVAAGVVWWRADREPSHTAQEPQRHQVHLGDSFASGAGTEPLVDGAQFTCQQSSVNFGQLVAARHDYRLTDVSCAGAWTKSLYEGQYEGVGPQLDAVTPDTDLVTLMLGGNDATLYSTLIGVCARVEPSDQKGAPCRAELGRAPTRAVDDAIEPAVEQALRDIAVRAPRARIVVAGYPWLVPREQSCRPSVRIADGDIAFVRGVQARLNSAIEKAADATGARFVDMAQRSDGHDACAADDVRWIEPMTGTTARVTMHPNEAGQRALADAVDEALGS
;
A
#
# COMPACT_ATOMS: atom_id res chain seq x y z
N MET A 1 77.24 29.90 37.81
CA MET A 1 76.74 28.95 36.79
C MET A 1 75.47 28.19 37.16
N ARG A 2 74.72 28.53 38.20
CA ARG A 2 73.48 27.81 38.63
C ARG A 2 72.17 28.47 38.19
N ASP A 3 72.18 29.64 37.58
CA ASP A 3 70.94 30.38 37.30
C ASP A 3 70.41 30.24 35.85
N ARG A 4 71.27 29.81 34.91
CA ARG A 4 70.79 29.54 33.52
C ARG A 4 69.96 28.25 33.34
N SER A 5 70.26 27.24 34.17
CA SER A 5 69.55 25.95 34.05
C SER A 5 68.08 26.02 34.55
N LYS A 6 67.80 26.85 35.57
CA LYS A 6 66.42 27.00 36.10
C LYS A 6 65.52 27.80 35.15
N ARG A 7 66.07 28.80 34.43
CA ARG A 7 65.28 29.56 33.44
C ARG A 7 64.95 28.74 32.22
N SER A 8 65.79 27.83 31.77
CA SER A 8 65.51 26.90 30.62
C SER A 8 64.47 25.83 30.99
N LEU A 9 64.46 25.32 32.22
CA LEU A 9 63.48 24.38 32.68
C LEU A 9 62.06 24.98 32.81
N VAL A 10 61.97 26.20 33.34
CA VAL A 10 60.64 26.89 33.46
C VAL A 10 60.11 27.25 32.07
N ALA A 11 60.92 27.69 31.12
CA ALA A 11 60.50 27.98 29.75
C ALA A 11 60.00 26.71 29.01
N ALA A 12 60.68 25.56 29.21
CA ALA A 12 60.24 24.28 28.61
C ALA A 12 58.94 23.77 29.18
N VAL A 13 58.71 23.90 30.49
CA VAL A 13 57.46 23.49 31.13
C VAL A 13 56.27 24.35 30.71
N VAL A 14 56.47 25.67 30.58
CA VAL A 14 55.42 26.60 30.10
C VAL A 14 55.03 26.30 28.65
N VAL A 15 56.02 26.03 27.77
CA VAL A 15 55.73 25.67 26.36
C VAL A 15 54.97 24.34 26.28
N ILE A 16 55.32 23.33 27.08
CA ILE A 16 54.62 22.05 27.11
C ILE A 16 53.17 22.21 27.62
N LEU A 17 52.95 23.05 28.64
CA LEU A 17 51.60 23.31 29.17
C LEU A 17 50.72 24.09 28.17
N VAL A 18 51.26 25.03 27.42
CA VAL A 18 50.54 25.78 26.38
C VAL A 18 50.19 24.87 25.20
N VAL A 19 51.12 23.99 24.78
CA VAL A 19 50.85 23.02 23.73
C VAL A 19 49.83 21.98 24.16
N ALA A 20 49.90 21.48 25.41
CA ALA A 20 48.95 20.56 25.98
C ALA A 20 47.54 21.20 26.10
N ALA A 21 47.44 22.44 26.56
CA ALA A 21 46.17 23.18 26.63
C ALA A 21 45.61 23.46 25.22
N GLY A 22 46.44 23.80 24.22
CA GLY A 22 46.05 24.00 22.83
C GLY A 22 45.51 22.71 22.18
N VAL A 23 46.14 21.55 22.47
CA VAL A 23 45.68 20.23 21.95
C VAL A 23 44.38 19.78 22.62
N VAL A 24 44.20 20.06 23.91
CA VAL A 24 42.95 19.77 24.62
C VAL A 24 41.83 20.67 24.10
N TRP A 25 42.09 21.96 23.89
CA TRP A 25 41.12 22.88 23.29
C TRP A 25 40.76 22.49 21.85
N TRP A 26 41.72 22.15 21.04
CA TRP A 26 41.52 21.71 19.65
C TRP A 26 40.78 20.36 19.54
N ARG A 27 40.92 19.48 20.56
CA ARG A 27 40.11 18.25 20.65
C ARG A 27 38.71 18.48 21.18
N ALA A 28 38.49 19.44 22.09
CA ALA A 28 37.16 19.80 22.60
C ALA A 28 36.29 20.45 21.51
N ASP A 29 36.89 21.26 20.60
CA ASP A 29 36.14 21.84 19.46
C ASP A 29 35.86 20.84 18.33
N ARG A 30 36.32 19.58 18.44
CA ARG A 30 36.06 18.49 17.52
C ARG A 30 35.15 17.41 18.13
N GLU A 31 34.30 17.75 19.07
CA GLU A 31 33.15 16.88 19.28
C GLU A 31 32.42 16.80 17.94
N PRO A 32 32.17 15.56 17.39
CA PRO A 32 31.34 15.44 16.22
C PRO A 32 30.03 16.11 16.61
N SER A 33 29.68 17.18 15.90
CA SER A 33 28.31 17.69 15.96
C SER A 33 27.42 16.47 15.74
N HIS A 34 26.77 16.00 16.80
CA HIS A 34 25.61 15.13 16.64
C HIS A 34 24.63 15.99 15.85
N THR A 35 24.71 15.91 14.53
CA THR A 35 23.59 16.30 13.69
C THR A 35 22.44 15.48 14.22
N ALA A 36 21.53 16.11 14.93
CA ALA A 36 20.31 15.48 15.36
C ALA A 36 19.72 14.87 14.08
N GLN A 37 19.74 13.55 13.99
CA GLN A 37 19.21 12.84 12.84
C GLN A 37 17.74 13.26 12.80
N GLU A 38 17.33 13.86 11.69
CA GLU A 38 15.93 14.23 11.53
C GLU A 38 15.08 13.00 11.84
N PRO A 39 13.99 13.13 12.62
CA PRO A 39 13.17 11.99 12.94
C PRO A 39 12.70 11.33 11.66
N GLN A 40 12.90 10.02 11.55
CA GLN A 40 12.50 9.24 10.39
C GLN A 40 11.00 9.44 10.14
N ARG A 41 10.65 9.81 8.92
CA ARG A 41 9.25 10.04 8.54
C ARG A 41 8.42 8.78 8.73
N HIS A 42 7.16 8.94 9.08
CA HIS A 42 6.26 7.85 9.43
C HIS A 42 5.24 7.60 8.31
N GLN A 43 5.23 6.37 7.77
CA GLN A 43 4.22 5.88 6.86
C GLN A 43 3.26 4.94 7.61
N VAL A 44 1.96 5.12 7.39
CA VAL A 44 0.92 4.16 7.75
C VAL A 44 0.35 3.54 6.48
N HIS A 45 0.33 2.21 6.44
CA HIS A 45 -0.23 1.44 5.32
C HIS A 45 -1.52 0.76 5.74
N LEU A 46 -2.62 1.08 5.04
CA LEU A 46 -3.98 0.63 5.31
C LEU A 46 -4.53 -0.16 4.12
N GLY A 47 -5.61 -0.87 4.37
CA GLY A 47 -6.42 -1.43 3.29
C GLY A 47 -6.71 -2.91 3.42
N ASP A 48 -7.11 -3.49 2.29
CA ASP A 48 -7.59 -4.86 2.18
C ASP A 48 -6.52 -5.86 1.71
N SER A 49 -6.94 -6.99 1.14
CA SER A 49 -6.04 -8.04 0.65
C SER A 49 -5.13 -7.59 -0.50
N PHE A 50 -5.55 -6.61 -1.29
CA PHE A 50 -4.69 -6.05 -2.35
C PHE A 50 -3.60 -5.17 -1.74
N ALA A 51 -3.92 -4.43 -0.69
CA ALA A 51 -2.95 -3.64 0.07
C ALA A 51 -1.99 -4.54 0.85
N SER A 52 -2.53 -5.54 1.59
CA SER A 52 -1.68 -6.44 2.37
C SER A 52 -0.78 -7.34 1.51
N GLY A 53 -1.04 -7.45 0.21
CA GLY A 53 -0.30 -8.35 -0.69
C GLY A 53 -0.66 -9.82 -0.42
N ALA A 54 -1.93 -10.09 -0.07
CA ALA A 54 -2.37 -11.42 0.33
C ALA A 54 -2.02 -12.49 -0.71
N GLY A 55 -1.38 -13.57 -0.23
CA GLY A 55 -0.93 -14.67 -1.07
C GLY A 55 0.47 -14.52 -1.63
N THR A 56 1.12 -13.37 -1.50
CA THR A 56 2.50 -13.12 -1.95
C THR A 56 3.47 -13.33 -0.78
N GLU A 57 4.40 -14.28 -0.96
CA GLU A 57 5.42 -14.58 0.05
C GLU A 57 6.69 -13.70 -0.13
N PRO A 58 7.51 -13.52 0.91
CA PRO A 58 7.29 -13.98 2.28
C PRO A 58 6.31 -13.06 3.03
N LEU A 59 5.62 -13.61 4.04
CA LEU A 59 4.80 -12.81 4.93
C LEU A 59 5.69 -12.06 5.94
N VAL A 60 5.16 -10.98 6.51
CA VAL A 60 5.83 -10.22 7.58
C VAL A 60 5.89 -11.06 8.85
N ASP A 61 7.09 -11.23 9.42
CA ASP A 61 7.31 -11.96 10.65
C ASP A 61 6.52 -11.35 11.82
N GLY A 62 5.78 -12.19 12.54
CA GLY A 62 4.99 -11.77 13.69
C GLY A 62 3.68 -11.05 13.36
N ALA A 63 3.38 -10.80 12.09
CA ALA A 63 2.08 -10.26 11.69
C ALA A 63 0.96 -11.30 11.91
N GLN A 64 -0.27 -10.82 12.09
CA GLN A 64 -1.44 -11.68 12.19
C GLN A 64 -1.63 -12.46 10.89
N PHE A 65 -1.59 -13.80 10.95
CA PHE A 65 -1.68 -14.67 9.78
C PHE A 65 -2.95 -14.42 8.95
N THR A 66 -4.06 -14.09 9.60
CA THR A 66 -5.34 -13.77 8.93
C THR A 66 -5.27 -12.53 8.04
N CYS A 67 -4.37 -11.60 8.35
CA CYS A 67 -4.19 -10.39 7.55
C CYS A 67 -3.34 -10.61 6.31
N GLN A 68 -2.56 -11.71 6.22
CA GLN A 68 -1.74 -12.07 5.05
C GLN A 68 -0.83 -10.92 4.58
N GLN A 69 -0.24 -10.19 5.52
CA GLN A 69 0.67 -9.08 5.18
C GLN A 69 1.95 -9.61 4.56
N SER A 70 2.16 -9.31 3.28
CA SER A 70 3.40 -9.64 2.57
C SER A 70 4.50 -8.63 2.89
N SER A 71 5.72 -9.10 3.11
CA SER A 71 6.89 -8.22 3.26
C SER A 71 7.32 -7.51 1.97
N VAL A 72 6.66 -7.84 0.86
CA VAL A 72 6.82 -7.18 -0.45
C VAL A 72 5.51 -6.55 -0.94
N ASN A 73 4.55 -6.28 -0.07
CA ASN A 73 3.40 -5.48 -0.44
C ASN A 73 3.82 -4.04 -0.78
N PHE A 74 2.99 -3.31 -1.51
CA PHE A 74 3.39 -1.99 -2.01
C PHE A 74 3.68 -0.97 -0.88
N GLY A 75 3.04 -1.10 0.29
CA GLY A 75 3.34 -0.27 1.46
C GLY A 75 4.75 -0.51 2.00
N GLN A 76 5.17 -1.78 2.10
CA GLN A 76 6.52 -2.17 2.49
C GLN A 76 7.57 -1.65 1.48
N LEU A 77 7.30 -1.82 0.18
CA LEU A 77 8.20 -1.39 -0.88
C LEU A 77 8.39 0.14 -0.89
N VAL A 78 7.31 0.90 -0.76
CA VAL A 78 7.37 2.37 -0.68
C VAL A 78 8.14 2.83 0.56
N ALA A 79 7.84 2.24 1.72
CA ALA A 79 8.53 2.57 2.96
C ALA A 79 10.05 2.34 2.86
N ALA A 80 10.45 1.19 2.30
CA ALA A 80 11.87 0.86 2.12
C ALA A 80 12.59 1.81 1.15
N ARG A 81 11.94 2.23 0.05
CA ARG A 81 12.52 3.13 -0.95
C ARG A 81 12.74 4.56 -0.43
N HIS A 82 11.88 5.01 0.47
CA HIS A 82 11.90 6.38 1.00
C HIS A 82 12.41 6.48 2.44
N ASP A 83 12.92 5.39 3.01
CA ASP A 83 13.39 5.32 4.40
C ASP A 83 12.32 5.79 5.41
N TYR A 84 11.07 5.37 5.22
CA TYR A 84 10.00 5.61 6.19
C TYR A 84 10.01 4.55 7.29
N ARG A 85 9.73 4.96 8.52
CA ARG A 85 9.24 4.05 9.56
C ARG A 85 7.82 3.62 9.20
N LEU A 86 7.61 2.34 8.94
CA LEU A 86 6.31 1.81 8.52
C LEU A 86 5.51 1.28 9.69
N THR A 87 4.22 1.62 9.72
CA THR A 87 3.18 0.90 10.45
C THR A 87 2.21 0.32 9.42
N ASP A 88 2.30 -0.99 9.20
CA ASP A 88 1.42 -1.70 8.28
C ASP A 88 0.30 -2.38 9.06
N VAL A 89 -0.92 -1.93 8.85
CA VAL A 89 -2.16 -2.49 9.44
C VAL A 89 -3.15 -2.94 8.36
N SER A 90 -2.69 -3.05 7.11
CA SER A 90 -3.49 -3.64 6.03
C SER A 90 -3.85 -5.08 6.36
N CYS A 91 -5.03 -5.54 5.98
CA CYS A 91 -5.51 -6.85 6.38
C CYS A 91 -6.41 -7.48 5.32
N ALA A 92 -6.13 -8.71 4.95
CA ALA A 92 -6.94 -9.45 3.98
C ALA A 92 -8.41 -9.49 4.38
N GLY A 93 -9.31 -9.16 3.43
CA GLY A 93 -10.76 -9.09 3.66
C GLY A 93 -11.24 -7.80 4.33
N ALA A 94 -10.38 -6.82 4.60
CA ALA A 94 -10.83 -5.55 5.17
C ALA A 94 -11.78 -4.79 4.23
N TRP A 95 -12.73 -4.12 4.83
CA TRP A 95 -13.69 -3.17 4.21
C TRP A 95 -13.54 -1.81 4.87
N THR A 96 -14.22 -0.81 4.39
CA THR A 96 -14.19 0.54 5.00
C THR A 96 -14.54 0.50 6.49
N LYS A 97 -15.46 -0.40 6.90
CA LYS A 97 -15.81 -0.64 8.31
C LYS A 97 -14.61 -1.09 9.16
N SER A 98 -13.64 -1.83 8.60
CA SER A 98 -12.44 -2.29 9.32
C SER A 98 -11.50 -1.14 9.72
N LEU A 99 -11.73 0.06 9.20
CA LEU A 99 -11.04 1.26 9.68
C LEU A 99 -11.49 1.66 11.09
N TYR A 100 -12.74 1.33 11.46
CA TYR A 100 -13.40 1.78 12.69
C TYR A 100 -13.60 0.66 13.71
N GLU A 101 -13.58 -0.60 13.27
CA GLU A 101 -13.85 -1.76 14.09
C GLU A 101 -12.77 -2.82 13.90
N GLY A 102 -12.47 -3.59 14.95
CA GLY A 102 -11.56 -4.72 14.83
C GLY A 102 -12.13 -5.79 13.88
N GLN A 103 -11.27 -6.28 12.97
CA GLN A 103 -11.68 -7.22 11.94
C GLN A 103 -11.65 -8.67 12.41
N TYR A 104 -10.63 -9.03 13.19
CA TYR A 104 -10.40 -10.35 13.77
C TYR A 104 -9.97 -10.20 15.23
N GLU A 105 -9.96 -11.31 15.96
CA GLU A 105 -9.37 -11.32 17.29
C GLU A 105 -7.90 -10.89 17.24
N GLY A 106 -7.54 -9.88 18.01
CA GLY A 106 -6.19 -9.30 18.02
C GLY A 106 -5.89 -8.34 16.87
N VAL A 107 -6.85 -8.08 15.98
CA VAL A 107 -6.73 -7.07 14.89
C VAL A 107 -7.66 -5.90 15.20
N GLY A 108 -7.08 -4.79 15.65
CA GLY A 108 -7.82 -3.56 15.98
C GLY A 108 -8.25 -2.76 14.75
N PRO A 109 -8.98 -1.65 14.97
CA PRO A 109 -9.33 -0.72 13.91
C PRO A 109 -8.10 -0.16 13.20
N GLN A 110 -8.09 -0.18 11.86
CA GLN A 110 -6.92 0.31 11.11
C GLN A 110 -6.65 1.80 11.34
N LEU A 111 -7.67 2.62 11.58
CA LEU A 111 -7.52 4.05 11.85
C LEU A 111 -6.76 4.36 13.15
N ASP A 112 -6.65 3.41 14.08
CA ASP A 112 -5.91 3.65 15.33
C ASP A 112 -4.40 3.79 15.09
N ALA A 113 -3.89 3.30 13.95
CA ALA A 113 -2.51 3.49 13.53
C ALA A 113 -2.23 4.90 12.98
N VAL A 114 -3.27 5.62 12.53
CA VAL A 114 -3.14 6.96 11.94
C VAL A 114 -3.13 8.01 13.05
N THR A 115 -2.03 8.75 13.16
CA THR A 115 -1.78 9.71 14.25
C THR A 115 -1.31 11.07 13.67
N PRO A 116 -1.29 12.16 14.45
CA PRO A 116 -0.86 13.47 13.99
C PRO A 116 0.61 13.56 13.52
N ASP A 117 1.45 12.57 13.87
CA ASP A 117 2.84 12.44 13.41
C ASP A 117 3.00 11.54 12.18
N THR A 118 1.92 11.06 11.59
CA THR A 118 1.93 10.36 10.31
C THR A 118 2.26 11.34 9.18
N ASP A 119 3.25 11.01 8.34
CA ASP A 119 3.69 11.83 7.21
C ASP A 119 3.11 11.34 5.87
N LEU A 120 2.86 10.03 5.77
CA LEU A 120 2.31 9.39 4.58
C LEU A 120 1.28 8.34 4.98
N VAL A 121 0.13 8.36 4.32
CA VAL A 121 -0.83 7.26 4.35
C VAL A 121 -0.95 6.68 2.94
N THR A 122 -0.77 5.37 2.81
CA THR A 122 -1.00 4.63 1.57
C THR A 122 -2.11 3.62 1.80
N LEU A 123 -3.08 3.53 0.88
CA LEU A 123 -4.19 2.58 1.03
C LEU A 123 -4.77 2.11 -0.29
N MET A 124 -5.40 0.92 -0.25
CA MET A 124 -6.31 0.39 -1.26
C MET A 124 -7.47 -0.29 -0.52
N LEU A 125 -8.70 0.17 -0.74
CA LEU A 125 -9.85 -0.25 0.04
C LEU A 125 -11.16 0.00 -0.75
N GLY A 126 -12.20 -0.79 -0.47
CA GLY A 126 -13.52 -0.65 -1.09
C GLY A 126 -13.99 -1.89 -1.85
N GLY A 127 -13.06 -2.74 -2.31
CA GLY A 127 -13.38 -3.94 -3.09
C GLY A 127 -14.18 -5.01 -2.34
N ASN A 128 -14.06 -5.06 -1.00
CA ASN A 128 -14.80 -5.99 -0.16
C ASN A 128 -16.15 -5.43 0.35
N ASP A 129 -16.30 -4.10 0.32
CA ASP A 129 -17.52 -3.46 0.78
C ASP A 129 -18.73 -3.97 0.01
N ALA A 130 -19.85 -4.13 0.71
CA ALA A 130 -21.05 -4.77 0.17
C ALA A 130 -20.80 -6.14 -0.50
N THR A 131 -19.72 -6.84 -0.12
CA THR A 131 -19.25 -8.09 -0.73
C THR A 131 -19.03 -8.02 -2.25
N LEU A 132 -18.63 -6.82 -2.76
CA LEU A 132 -18.62 -6.52 -4.19
C LEU A 132 -17.81 -7.54 -5.00
N TYR A 133 -16.52 -7.69 -4.74
CA TYR A 133 -15.67 -8.59 -5.52
C TYR A 133 -15.98 -10.06 -5.30
N SER A 134 -16.22 -10.48 -4.06
CA SER A 134 -16.56 -11.87 -3.78
C SER A 134 -17.87 -12.30 -4.45
N THR A 135 -18.88 -11.44 -4.46
CA THR A 135 -20.14 -11.69 -5.16
C THR A 135 -19.94 -11.67 -6.68
N LEU A 136 -19.28 -10.63 -7.22
CA LEU A 136 -19.08 -10.48 -8.65
C LEU A 136 -18.32 -11.67 -9.24
N ILE A 137 -17.15 -11.96 -8.71
CA ILE A 137 -16.27 -13.04 -9.21
C ILE A 137 -16.88 -14.42 -8.92
N GLY A 138 -17.43 -14.62 -7.71
CA GLY A 138 -18.02 -15.90 -7.31
C GLY A 138 -19.25 -16.27 -8.14
N VAL A 139 -20.16 -15.32 -8.38
CA VAL A 139 -21.35 -15.55 -9.22
C VAL A 139 -20.94 -15.77 -10.67
N CYS A 140 -20.07 -14.94 -11.24
CA CYS A 140 -19.64 -15.09 -12.63
C CYS A 140 -18.96 -16.44 -12.87
N ALA A 141 -18.09 -16.89 -11.95
CA ALA A 141 -17.43 -18.19 -12.06
C ALA A 141 -18.42 -19.37 -11.90
N ARG A 142 -19.47 -19.21 -11.09
CA ARG A 142 -20.49 -20.24 -10.85
C ARG A 142 -21.40 -20.42 -12.06
N VAL A 143 -21.82 -19.32 -12.70
CA VAL A 143 -22.80 -19.39 -13.81
C VAL A 143 -22.15 -19.57 -15.18
N GLU A 144 -20.84 -19.34 -15.32
CA GLU A 144 -20.10 -19.46 -16.59
C GLU A 144 -20.37 -20.78 -17.34
N PRO A 145 -20.41 -21.97 -16.68
CA PRO A 145 -20.64 -23.22 -17.40
C PRO A 145 -22.01 -23.31 -18.08
N SER A 146 -23.00 -22.51 -17.69
CA SER A 146 -24.32 -22.51 -18.28
C SER A 146 -24.38 -21.84 -19.66
N ASP A 147 -23.55 -20.82 -19.88
CA ASP A 147 -23.44 -20.09 -21.15
C ASP A 147 -22.09 -19.39 -21.24
N GLN A 148 -21.11 -20.06 -21.82
CA GLN A 148 -19.72 -19.56 -21.92
C GLN A 148 -19.53 -18.39 -22.91
N LYS A 149 -20.48 -18.15 -23.79
CA LYS A 149 -20.41 -17.10 -24.81
C LYS A 149 -21.29 -15.89 -24.49
N GLY A 150 -22.39 -16.12 -23.77
CA GLY A 150 -23.33 -15.08 -23.40
C GLY A 150 -22.90 -14.31 -22.15
N ALA A 151 -23.88 -13.77 -21.43
CA ALA A 151 -23.66 -12.93 -20.25
C ALA A 151 -24.55 -13.39 -19.05
N PRO A 152 -24.41 -14.66 -18.60
CA PRO A 152 -25.24 -15.21 -17.53
C PRO A 152 -25.04 -14.51 -16.19
N CYS A 153 -23.82 -14.03 -15.90
CA CYS A 153 -23.51 -13.30 -14.68
C CYS A 153 -24.21 -11.93 -14.66
N ARG A 154 -24.13 -11.18 -15.75
CA ARG A 154 -24.87 -9.93 -15.90
C ARG A 154 -26.38 -10.14 -15.81
N ALA A 155 -26.90 -11.22 -16.37
CA ALA A 155 -28.30 -11.54 -16.30
C ALA A 155 -28.75 -11.79 -14.86
N GLU A 156 -27.94 -12.47 -14.04
CA GLU A 156 -28.23 -12.77 -12.64
C GLU A 156 -28.08 -11.56 -11.73
N LEU A 157 -26.94 -10.83 -11.83
CA LEU A 157 -26.61 -9.73 -10.92
C LEU A 157 -27.29 -8.40 -11.29
N GLY A 158 -27.60 -8.20 -12.57
CA GLY A 158 -28.21 -6.97 -13.07
C GLY A 158 -27.40 -5.74 -12.70
N ARG A 159 -28.06 -4.76 -12.08
CA ARG A 159 -27.43 -3.49 -11.64
C ARG A 159 -27.01 -3.50 -10.18
N ALA A 160 -27.19 -4.59 -9.45
CA ALA A 160 -26.88 -4.62 -8.03
C ALA A 160 -25.43 -4.24 -7.69
N PRO A 161 -24.40 -4.75 -8.40
CA PRO A 161 -23.01 -4.37 -8.10
C PRO A 161 -22.71 -2.88 -8.31
N THR A 162 -23.21 -2.28 -9.40
CA THR A 162 -22.97 -0.85 -9.66
C THR A 162 -23.72 0.04 -8.68
N ARG A 163 -24.95 -0.35 -8.27
CA ARG A 163 -25.65 0.37 -7.21
C ARG A 163 -24.94 0.28 -5.86
N ALA A 164 -24.40 -0.89 -5.53
CA ALA A 164 -23.62 -1.02 -4.30
C ALA A 164 -22.42 -0.05 -4.28
N VAL A 165 -21.74 0.13 -5.42
CA VAL A 165 -20.67 1.11 -5.55
C VAL A 165 -21.20 2.52 -5.30
N ASP A 166 -22.30 2.92 -5.97
CA ASP A 166 -22.80 4.29 -5.92
C ASP A 166 -23.41 4.63 -4.55
N ASP A 167 -24.19 3.71 -3.99
CA ASP A 167 -25.05 3.99 -2.84
C ASP A 167 -24.35 3.72 -1.49
N ALA A 168 -23.30 2.87 -1.49
CA ALA A 168 -22.67 2.44 -0.26
C ALA A 168 -21.13 2.64 -0.26
N ILE A 169 -20.44 2.24 -1.34
CA ILE A 169 -18.96 2.20 -1.32
C ILE A 169 -18.37 3.60 -1.51
N GLU A 170 -18.84 4.37 -2.51
CA GLU A 170 -18.35 5.73 -2.76
C GLU A 170 -18.44 6.61 -1.49
N PRO A 171 -19.59 6.74 -0.81
CA PRO A 171 -19.68 7.55 0.40
C PRO A 171 -18.85 6.99 1.57
N ALA A 172 -18.70 5.67 1.70
CA ALA A 172 -17.90 5.08 2.75
C ALA A 172 -16.39 5.33 2.56
N VAL A 173 -15.89 5.23 1.33
CA VAL A 173 -14.49 5.55 1.00
C VAL A 173 -14.22 7.05 1.18
N GLU A 174 -15.14 7.91 0.76
CA GLU A 174 -15.02 9.36 0.97
C GLU A 174 -14.95 9.70 2.46
N GLN A 175 -15.82 9.11 3.28
CA GLN A 175 -15.78 9.31 4.73
C GLN A 175 -14.47 8.80 5.34
N ALA A 176 -14.00 7.63 4.91
CA ALA A 176 -12.72 7.06 5.35
C ALA A 176 -11.53 8.02 5.07
N LEU A 177 -11.45 8.58 3.87
CA LEU A 177 -10.40 9.52 3.50
C LEU A 177 -10.48 10.84 4.29
N ARG A 178 -11.70 11.34 4.57
CA ARG A 178 -11.89 12.51 5.47
C ARG A 178 -11.38 12.24 6.87
N ASP A 179 -11.70 11.08 7.43
CA ASP A 179 -11.31 10.74 8.81
C ASP A 179 -9.80 10.52 8.93
N ILE A 180 -9.16 9.95 7.90
CA ILE A 180 -7.70 9.86 7.80
C ILE A 180 -7.10 11.28 7.79
N ALA A 181 -7.62 12.20 6.96
CA ALA A 181 -7.13 13.57 6.88
C ALA A 181 -7.30 14.35 8.19
N VAL A 182 -8.38 14.11 8.93
CA VAL A 182 -8.60 14.71 10.26
C VAL A 182 -7.60 14.19 11.29
N ARG A 183 -7.29 12.88 11.29
CA ARG A 183 -6.33 12.27 12.23
C ARG A 183 -4.89 12.65 11.93
N ALA A 184 -4.53 12.76 10.66
CA ALA A 184 -3.17 13.07 10.19
C ALA A 184 -3.16 14.29 9.25
N PRO A 185 -3.40 15.53 9.75
CA PRO A 185 -3.63 16.71 8.93
C PRO A 185 -2.39 17.18 8.14
N ARG A 186 -1.23 16.62 8.41
CA ARG A 186 0.02 16.90 7.67
C ARG A 186 0.41 15.79 6.71
N ALA A 187 -0.27 14.63 6.80
CA ALA A 187 0.06 13.49 5.98
C ALA A 187 -0.31 13.72 4.50
N ARG A 188 0.55 13.22 3.63
CA ARG A 188 0.15 12.96 2.25
C ARG A 188 -0.68 11.68 2.25
N ILE A 189 -1.87 11.72 1.65
CA ILE A 189 -2.74 10.55 1.55
C ILE A 189 -2.75 10.11 0.08
N VAL A 190 -2.36 8.86 -0.17
CA VAL A 190 -2.33 8.25 -1.50
C VAL A 190 -3.22 7.02 -1.49
N VAL A 191 -4.30 7.06 -2.27
CA VAL A 191 -5.22 5.93 -2.45
C VAL A 191 -5.06 5.34 -3.85
N ALA A 192 -4.82 4.02 -3.92
CA ALA A 192 -4.70 3.33 -5.18
C ALA A 192 -6.03 2.71 -5.61
N GLY A 193 -6.35 2.86 -6.89
CA GLY A 193 -7.41 2.10 -7.55
C GLY A 193 -6.99 0.66 -7.83
N TYR A 194 -7.96 -0.21 -8.08
CA TYR A 194 -7.69 -1.63 -8.32
C TYR A 194 -7.19 -1.86 -9.76
N PRO A 195 -6.11 -2.64 -9.94
CA PRO A 195 -5.66 -3.09 -11.26
C PRO A 195 -6.70 -4.03 -11.89
N TRP A 196 -6.75 -4.08 -13.24
CA TRP A 196 -7.72 -4.92 -13.93
C TRP A 196 -7.59 -6.40 -13.54
N LEU A 197 -8.70 -6.99 -13.12
CA LEU A 197 -8.77 -8.42 -12.79
C LEU A 197 -8.90 -9.30 -14.02
N VAL A 198 -9.61 -8.81 -15.05
CA VAL A 198 -9.97 -9.57 -16.24
C VAL A 198 -9.60 -8.82 -17.51
N PRO A 199 -9.40 -9.53 -18.65
CA PRO A 199 -8.97 -8.94 -19.90
C PRO A 199 -10.01 -7.99 -20.50
N ARG A 200 -9.66 -7.35 -21.62
CA ARG A 200 -10.57 -6.42 -22.30
C ARG A 200 -11.75 -7.11 -22.97
N GLU A 201 -11.54 -8.26 -23.56
CA GLU A 201 -12.53 -8.85 -24.50
C GLU A 201 -12.92 -10.29 -24.15
N GLN A 202 -11.97 -11.22 -24.12
CA GLN A 202 -12.25 -12.65 -24.01
C GLN A 202 -11.59 -13.27 -22.79
N SER A 203 -12.32 -14.18 -22.15
CA SER A 203 -11.79 -14.96 -21.05
C SER A 203 -10.74 -15.98 -21.49
N CYS A 204 -9.83 -16.35 -20.63
CA CYS A 204 -8.77 -17.34 -20.86
C CYS A 204 -9.09 -18.66 -20.12
N ARG A 205 -10.22 -19.26 -20.42
CA ARG A 205 -10.58 -20.55 -19.82
C ARG A 205 -9.51 -21.62 -20.05
N PRO A 206 -9.23 -22.51 -19.10
CA PRO A 206 -9.90 -22.63 -17.78
C PRO A 206 -9.34 -21.71 -16.68
N SER A 207 -8.31 -20.90 -16.97
CA SER A 207 -7.61 -20.10 -15.98
C SER A 207 -8.49 -19.02 -15.33
N VAL A 208 -9.40 -18.41 -16.12
CA VAL A 208 -10.42 -17.48 -15.64
C VAL A 208 -11.78 -17.95 -16.13
N ARG A 209 -12.66 -18.37 -15.22
CA ARG A 209 -13.99 -18.88 -15.51
C ARG A 209 -15.04 -17.77 -15.44
N ILE A 210 -15.05 -16.92 -16.44
CA ILE A 210 -16.05 -15.86 -16.65
C ILE A 210 -16.46 -15.97 -18.10
N ALA A 211 -17.78 -15.94 -18.39
CA ALA A 211 -18.28 -16.01 -19.75
C ALA A 211 -17.81 -14.82 -20.60
N ASP A 212 -17.55 -15.03 -21.90
CA ASP A 212 -16.97 -13.99 -22.75
C ASP A 212 -17.83 -12.71 -22.78
N GLY A 213 -19.17 -12.86 -22.82
CA GLY A 213 -20.10 -11.73 -22.78
C GLY A 213 -20.20 -11.02 -21.42
N ASP A 214 -19.68 -11.64 -20.33
CA ASP A 214 -19.64 -11.04 -19.00
C ASP A 214 -18.35 -10.24 -18.73
N ILE A 215 -17.31 -10.38 -19.55
CA ILE A 215 -16.04 -9.67 -19.34
C ILE A 215 -16.26 -8.16 -19.28
N ALA A 216 -17.00 -7.59 -20.23
CA ALA A 216 -17.30 -6.16 -20.25
C ALA A 216 -18.12 -5.73 -19.03
N PHE A 217 -19.00 -6.60 -18.50
CA PHE A 217 -19.78 -6.34 -17.29
C PHE A 217 -18.86 -6.27 -16.04
N VAL A 218 -17.98 -7.26 -15.87
CA VAL A 218 -17.02 -7.29 -14.74
C VAL A 218 -16.10 -6.07 -14.77
N ARG A 219 -15.52 -5.76 -15.94
CA ARG A 219 -14.70 -4.55 -16.11
C ARG A 219 -15.49 -3.28 -15.84
N GLY A 220 -16.75 -3.21 -16.28
CA GLY A 220 -17.61 -2.05 -16.03
C GLY A 220 -17.89 -1.80 -14.55
N VAL A 221 -18.11 -2.87 -13.77
CA VAL A 221 -18.25 -2.77 -12.31
C VAL A 221 -16.95 -2.30 -11.65
N GLN A 222 -15.81 -2.86 -12.06
CA GLN A 222 -14.51 -2.45 -11.53
C GLN A 222 -14.15 -1.01 -11.92
N ALA A 223 -14.42 -0.59 -13.15
CA ALA A 223 -14.26 0.80 -13.59
C ALA A 223 -15.10 1.75 -12.73
N ARG A 224 -16.33 1.35 -12.39
CA ARG A 224 -17.22 2.14 -11.51
C ARG A 224 -16.63 2.27 -10.10
N LEU A 225 -16.07 1.20 -9.54
CA LEU A 225 -15.40 1.23 -8.25
C LEU A 225 -14.18 2.18 -8.27
N ASN A 226 -13.31 2.05 -9.26
CA ASN A 226 -12.14 2.93 -9.38
C ASN A 226 -12.54 4.41 -9.53
N SER A 227 -13.58 4.68 -10.34
CA SER A 227 -14.12 6.04 -10.47
C SER A 227 -14.72 6.58 -9.16
N ALA A 228 -15.33 5.73 -8.35
CA ALA A 228 -15.84 6.11 -7.03
C ALA A 228 -14.71 6.46 -6.06
N ILE A 229 -13.62 5.66 -6.06
CA ILE A 229 -12.43 5.92 -5.25
C ILE A 229 -11.74 7.23 -5.71
N GLU A 230 -11.62 7.46 -7.01
CA GLU A 230 -11.07 8.70 -7.58
C GLU A 230 -11.86 9.92 -7.14
N LYS A 231 -13.19 9.91 -7.25
CA LYS A 231 -14.04 11.01 -6.79
C LYS A 231 -13.93 11.25 -5.29
N ALA A 232 -13.87 10.18 -4.49
CA ALA A 232 -13.65 10.29 -3.05
C ALA A 232 -12.29 10.95 -2.74
N ALA A 233 -11.25 10.61 -3.49
CA ALA A 233 -9.93 11.23 -3.38
C ALA A 233 -9.97 12.72 -3.74
N ASP A 234 -10.60 13.07 -4.85
CA ASP A 234 -10.76 14.47 -5.28
C ASP A 234 -11.52 15.31 -4.26
N ALA A 235 -12.61 14.75 -3.69
CA ALA A 235 -13.43 15.41 -2.69
C ALA A 235 -12.72 15.66 -1.35
N THR A 236 -11.63 14.92 -1.09
CA THR A 236 -10.92 14.95 0.20
C THR A 236 -9.50 15.50 0.10
N GLY A 237 -9.01 15.77 -1.09
CA GLY A 237 -7.64 16.21 -1.35
C GLY A 237 -6.61 15.08 -1.25
N ALA A 238 -7.04 13.83 -1.20
CA ALA A 238 -6.16 12.67 -1.33
C ALA A 238 -5.69 12.52 -2.78
N ARG A 239 -4.50 11.94 -2.98
CA ARG A 239 -4.01 11.64 -4.31
C ARG A 239 -4.47 10.26 -4.76
N PHE A 240 -5.20 10.21 -5.86
CA PHE A 240 -5.58 8.96 -6.51
C PHE A 240 -4.47 8.44 -7.43
N VAL A 241 -4.23 7.13 -7.40
CA VAL A 241 -3.33 6.41 -8.32
C VAL A 241 -4.15 5.50 -9.20
N ASP A 242 -4.24 5.83 -10.48
CA ASP A 242 -4.99 5.04 -11.48
C ASP A 242 -4.24 3.77 -11.89
N MET A 243 -4.55 2.68 -11.22
CA MET A 243 -4.01 1.37 -11.58
C MET A 243 -4.72 0.72 -12.77
N ALA A 244 -5.95 1.14 -13.12
CA ALA A 244 -6.65 0.58 -14.27
C ALA A 244 -5.91 0.88 -15.58
N GLN A 245 -5.46 2.13 -15.77
CA GLN A 245 -4.70 2.49 -16.95
C GLN A 245 -3.38 1.73 -17.03
N ARG A 246 -2.69 1.57 -15.90
CA ARG A 246 -1.36 0.95 -15.82
C ARG A 246 -1.38 -0.55 -16.00
N SER A 247 -2.44 -1.22 -15.54
CA SER A 247 -2.55 -2.68 -15.54
C SER A 247 -3.17 -3.26 -16.81
N ASP A 248 -3.38 -2.44 -17.84
CA ASP A 248 -3.95 -2.92 -19.07
C ASP A 248 -3.01 -3.90 -19.77
N GLY A 249 -3.50 -5.12 -20.02
CA GLY A 249 -2.67 -6.23 -20.51
C GLY A 249 -1.90 -7.01 -19.45
N HIS A 250 -2.06 -6.67 -18.16
CA HIS A 250 -1.43 -7.35 -17.02
C HIS A 250 -2.46 -8.06 -16.12
N ASP A 251 -3.65 -8.32 -16.64
CA ASP A 251 -4.74 -9.00 -15.94
C ASP A 251 -4.48 -10.51 -15.76
N ALA A 252 -5.43 -11.21 -15.15
CA ALA A 252 -5.33 -12.63 -14.84
C ALA A 252 -5.24 -13.56 -16.07
N CYS A 253 -5.43 -13.05 -17.28
CA CYS A 253 -5.29 -13.79 -18.52
C CYS A 253 -3.95 -13.52 -19.24
N ALA A 254 -3.15 -12.60 -18.78
CA ALA A 254 -1.81 -12.35 -19.34
C ALA A 254 -0.88 -13.54 -19.03
N ALA A 255 0.19 -13.67 -19.80
CA ALA A 255 1.21 -14.68 -19.59
C ALA A 255 1.85 -14.58 -18.19
N ASP A 256 2.38 -15.68 -17.68
CA ASP A 256 2.89 -15.80 -16.28
C ASP A 256 3.96 -14.75 -15.94
N ASP A 257 4.78 -14.37 -16.91
CA ASP A 257 5.85 -13.38 -16.78
C ASP A 257 5.38 -11.94 -17.01
N VAL A 258 4.11 -11.74 -17.43
CA VAL A 258 3.51 -10.44 -17.74
C VAL A 258 2.43 -10.06 -16.77
N ARG A 259 1.66 -11.04 -16.26
CA ARG A 259 0.50 -10.79 -15.40
C ARG A 259 0.88 -10.18 -14.05
N TRP A 260 0.05 -9.27 -13.58
CA TRP A 260 0.09 -8.71 -12.23
C TRP A 260 -0.97 -9.35 -11.32
N ILE A 261 -1.98 -9.97 -11.90
CA ILE A 261 -3.10 -10.60 -11.19
C ILE A 261 -3.06 -12.12 -11.39
N GLU A 262 -3.12 -12.86 -10.30
CA GLU A 262 -3.18 -14.30 -10.34
C GLU A 262 -4.53 -14.79 -10.87
N PRO A 263 -4.58 -15.80 -11.74
CA PRO A 263 -5.82 -16.35 -12.26
C PRO A 263 -6.61 -17.16 -11.21
N MET A 264 -7.80 -17.65 -11.56
CA MET A 264 -8.60 -18.52 -10.69
C MET A 264 -8.01 -19.92 -10.55
N THR A 265 -7.29 -20.41 -11.59
CA THR A 265 -6.56 -21.69 -11.60
C THR A 265 -5.23 -21.53 -12.30
N GLY A 266 -4.22 -22.34 -11.91
CA GLY A 266 -2.86 -22.21 -12.43
C GLY A 266 -2.10 -21.02 -11.83
N THR A 267 -2.40 -20.71 -10.57
CA THR A 267 -1.76 -19.62 -9.82
C THR A 267 -0.32 -19.95 -9.45
N THR A 268 0.53 -18.95 -9.35
CA THR A 268 1.86 -19.03 -8.75
C THR A 268 1.87 -18.54 -7.31
N ALA A 269 0.86 -17.76 -6.89
CA ALA A 269 0.64 -17.31 -5.53
C ALA A 269 -0.51 -18.08 -4.86
N ARG A 270 -0.65 -17.95 -3.55
CA ARG A 270 -1.64 -18.71 -2.76
C ARG A 270 -3.08 -18.19 -2.89
N VAL A 271 -3.26 -16.93 -3.23
CA VAL A 271 -4.57 -16.30 -3.33
C VAL A 271 -4.86 -15.93 -4.79
N THR A 272 -5.97 -16.46 -5.30
CA THR A 272 -6.42 -16.22 -6.69
C THR A 272 -7.03 -14.83 -6.86
N MET A 273 -7.02 -14.29 -8.06
CA MET A 273 -7.62 -12.99 -8.42
C MET A 273 -7.06 -11.82 -7.60
N HIS A 274 -5.81 -11.94 -7.14
CA HIS A 274 -5.09 -10.92 -6.36
C HIS A 274 -3.77 -10.56 -7.02
N PRO A 275 -3.21 -9.38 -6.71
CA PRO A 275 -1.90 -8.99 -7.22
C PRO A 275 -0.81 -9.95 -6.73
N ASN A 276 0.02 -10.40 -7.65
CA ASN A 276 1.26 -11.10 -7.34
C ASN A 276 2.39 -10.09 -7.04
N GLU A 277 3.62 -10.58 -6.87
CA GLU A 277 4.77 -9.73 -6.56
C GLU A 277 5.00 -8.65 -7.64
N ALA A 278 4.81 -8.96 -8.92
CA ALA A 278 4.92 -7.98 -10.01
C ALA A 278 3.84 -6.90 -9.90
N GLY A 279 2.62 -7.28 -9.54
CA GLY A 279 1.52 -6.35 -9.27
C GLY A 279 1.80 -5.46 -8.05
N GLN A 280 2.37 -6.00 -6.97
CA GLN A 280 2.77 -5.21 -5.81
C GLN A 280 3.89 -4.21 -6.13
N ARG A 281 4.87 -4.59 -6.96
CA ARG A 281 5.93 -3.68 -7.44
C ARG A 281 5.34 -2.56 -8.30
N ALA A 282 4.43 -2.89 -9.21
CA ALA A 282 3.78 -1.90 -10.07
C ALA A 282 2.93 -0.90 -9.27
N LEU A 283 2.26 -1.35 -8.20
CA LEU A 283 1.56 -0.49 -7.25
C LEU A 283 2.54 0.46 -6.53
N ALA A 284 3.67 -0.07 -6.05
CA ALA A 284 4.69 0.75 -5.41
C ALA A 284 5.28 1.79 -6.37
N ASP A 285 5.59 1.43 -7.61
CA ASP A 285 6.11 2.33 -8.65
C ASP A 285 5.11 3.47 -8.93
N ALA A 286 3.83 3.13 -9.01
CA ALA A 286 2.77 4.12 -9.23
C ALA A 286 2.59 5.09 -8.04
N VAL A 287 2.73 4.59 -6.81
CA VAL A 287 2.72 5.42 -5.61
C VAL A 287 3.95 6.33 -5.57
N ASP A 288 5.14 5.83 -5.89
CA ASP A 288 6.38 6.63 -5.94
C ASP A 288 6.27 7.78 -6.95
N GLU A 289 5.73 7.53 -8.13
CA GLU A 289 5.48 8.59 -9.12
C GLU A 289 4.50 9.64 -8.57
N ALA A 290 3.45 9.20 -7.87
CA ALA A 290 2.51 10.10 -7.23
C ALA A 290 3.14 10.91 -6.08
N LEU A 291 4.17 10.39 -5.42
CA LEU A 291 4.91 11.10 -4.38
C LEU A 291 5.91 12.10 -4.95
N GLY A 292 6.47 11.87 -6.12
CA GLY A 292 7.46 12.73 -6.79
C GLY A 292 6.88 13.88 -7.62
N SER A 293 5.56 13.89 -7.86
CA SER A 293 4.85 14.85 -8.70
C SER A 293 4.23 16.02 -7.93
#